data_6a9c1a0732b10caefe75d6738de80500
#
_entry.id   6a9c1a0732b10caefe75d6738de80500
#
_cell.length_a   1.000
_cell.length_b   1.000
_cell.length_c   1.000
_cell.angle_alpha   90.00
_cell.angle_beta   90.00
_cell.angle_gamma   90.00
#
_symmetry.space_group_name_H-M   'P 1'
#
loop_
_entity.id
_entity.type
_entity.pdbx_description
1 polymer ?
#
loop_
_entity_poly.entity_id
_entity_poly.type
_entity_poly.pdbx_seq_one_letter_code
_entity_poly.pdbx_strand_id
1 'polypeptide(L)'
;ALPDPVKPKAPKAVNPFHLGMAGYTFVNFDLDTTLKTLERLDIHYLCIKDFHLPLNSTDEQIRAFHDKCAAHKVTGYAVGPIYMKSEEEIDRAFDYAKRVGVKLIVGVPNYELLPYVDKKVKEYDFHYAIHLHGPDIKTYPDATDVWEHTKDLDPRIGMCLDVGIRKIGRA
;
A
#
# COMPACT_ATOMS: atom_id res chain seq x y z
N ALA A 1 11.28 20.29 -55.00
CA ALA A 1 10.30 19.94 -53.96
C ALA A 1 10.93 20.25 -52.62
N LEU A 2 10.30 21.07 -51.77
CA LEU A 2 10.73 21.33 -50.40
C LEU A 2 10.41 20.10 -49.54
N PRO A 3 11.30 19.72 -48.58
CA PRO A 3 11.00 18.61 -47.68
C PRO A 3 9.81 18.99 -46.78
N ASP A 4 8.96 18.01 -46.50
CA ASP A 4 7.81 18.16 -45.60
C ASP A 4 8.25 18.67 -44.21
N PRO A 5 7.50 19.58 -43.60
CA PRO A 5 7.82 20.08 -42.27
C PRO A 5 7.78 18.95 -41.27
N VAL A 6 8.89 18.74 -40.57
CA VAL A 6 9.03 17.78 -39.48
C VAL A 6 8.03 18.19 -38.39
N LYS A 7 6.96 17.41 -38.23
CA LYS A 7 6.01 17.62 -37.10
C LYS A 7 6.76 17.46 -35.76
N PRO A 8 6.68 18.46 -34.88
CA PRO A 8 7.30 18.36 -33.57
C PRO A 8 6.73 17.14 -32.84
N LYS A 9 7.62 16.27 -32.33
CA LYS A 9 7.25 15.13 -31.55
C LYS A 9 6.57 15.64 -30.27
N ALA A 10 5.31 15.27 -30.06
CA ALA A 10 4.61 15.63 -28.84
C ALA A 10 5.46 15.27 -27.62
N PRO A 11 5.58 16.14 -26.61
CA PRO A 11 6.30 15.80 -25.39
C PRO A 11 5.70 14.52 -24.81
N LYS A 12 6.56 13.57 -24.41
CA LYS A 12 6.10 12.37 -23.69
C LYS A 12 5.33 12.84 -22.48
N ALA A 13 4.05 12.48 -22.40
CA ALA A 13 3.25 12.75 -21.21
C ALA A 13 3.99 12.13 -20.01
N VAL A 14 4.42 12.97 -19.08
CA VAL A 14 4.99 12.50 -17.81
C VAL A 14 3.80 11.93 -17.05
N ASN A 15 3.76 10.61 -16.89
CA ASN A 15 2.75 9.99 -16.05
C ASN A 15 3.02 10.39 -14.58
N PRO A 16 2.18 11.23 -13.96
CA PRO A 16 2.40 11.68 -12.59
C PRO A 16 2.16 10.58 -11.56
N PHE A 17 1.65 9.42 -11.98
CA PHE A 17 1.32 8.31 -11.09
C PHE A 17 2.35 7.21 -11.21
N HIS A 18 2.74 6.67 -10.05
CA HIS A 18 3.51 5.43 -9.97
C HIS A 18 2.53 4.27 -9.87
N LEU A 19 2.53 3.39 -10.86
CA LEU A 19 1.72 2.18 -10.82
C LEU A 19 2.40 1.15 -9.91
N GLY A 20 1.67 0.72 -8.87
CA GLY A 20 2.09 -0.35 -7.97
C GLY A 20 1.08 -1.50 -7.97
N MET A 21 1.53 -2.64 -7.50
CA MET A 21 0.68 -3.83 -7.33
C MET A 21 0.38 -4.06 -5.84
N ALA A 22 -0.89 -4.31 -5.53
CA ALA A 22 -1.27 -4.81 -4.22
C ALA A 22 -0.82 -6.28 -4.07
N GLY A 23 -0.04 -6.58 -3.05
CA GLY A 23 0.44 -7.95 -2.82
C GLY A 23 -0.67 -8.97 -2.70
N TYR A 24 -1.84 -8.58 -2.20
CA TYR A 24 -3.02 -9.46 -2.10
C TYR A 24 -3.46 -10.08 -3.43
N THR A 25 -3.18 -9.41 -4.55
CA THR A 25 -3.40 -9.96 -5.91
C THR A 25 -2.72 -11.33 -6.09
N PHE A 26 -1.65 -11.57 -5.35
CA PHE A 26 -0.82 -12.77 -5.45
C PHE A 26 -0.99 -13.73 -4.25
N VAL A 27 -2.16 -13.74 -3.62
CA VAL A 27 -2.43 -14.56 -2.43
C VAL A 27 -2.17 -16.08 -2.63
N ASN A 28 -2.27 -16.56 -3.86
CA ASN A 28 -2.05 -17.97 -4.23
C ASN A 28 -0.69 -18.21 -4.90
N PHE A 29 0.22 -17.22 -4.87
CA PHE A 29 1.53 -17.31 -5.52
C PHE A 29 2.65 -17.06 -4.50
N ASP A 30 3.75 -17.75 -4.67
CA ASP A 30 4.97 -17.47 -3.92
C ASP A 30 5.62 -16.16 -4.38
N LEU A 31 6.60 -15.70 -3.62
CA LEU A 31 7.32 -14.46 -3.92
C LEU A 31 8.03 -14.50 -5.28
N ASP A 32 8.65 -15.62 -5.63
CA ASP A 32 9.43 -15.74 -6.87
C ASP A 32 8.51 -15.65 -8.11
N THR A 33 7.34 -16.28 -8.07
CA THR A 33 6.32 -16.17 -9.11
C THR A 33 5.74 -14.78 -9.18
N THR A 34 5.50 -14.16 -8.03
CA THR A 34 5.03 -12.78 -7.93
C THR A 34 6.00 -11.81 -8.60
N LEU A 35 7.29 -11.87 -8.25
CA LEU A 35 8.32 -10.98 -8.78
C LEU A 35 8.53 -11.16 -10.29
N LYS A 36 8.56 -12.39 -10.79
CA LYS A 36 8.60 -12.66 -12.24
C LYS A 36 7.40 -12.10 -12.98
N THR A 37 6.22 -12.14 -12.35
CA THR A 37 5.00 -11.57 -12.94
C THR A 37 5.07 -10.05 -12.99
N LEU A 38 5.53 -9.40 -11.91
CA LEU A 38 5.72 -7.94 -11.87
C LEU A 38 6.74 -7.48 -12.92
N GLU A 39 7.87 -8.17 -13.05
CA GLU A 39 8.88 -7.89 -14.06
C GLU A 39 8.30 -7.98 -15.49
N ARG A 40 7.54 -9.04 -15.78
CA ARG A 40 6.87 -9.20 -17.08
C ARG A 40 5.87 -8.10 -17.40
N LEU A 41 5.21 -7.53 -16.38
CA LEU A 41 4.23 -6.45 -16.49
C LEU A 41 4.86 -5.05 -16.45
N ASP A 42 6.18 -4.94 -16.28
CA ASP A 42 6.91 -3.68 -16.08
C ASP A 42 6.38 -2.87 -14.89
N ILE A 43 6.01 -3.57 -13.79
CA ILE A 43 5.54 -2.98 -12.53
C ILE A 43 6.64 -3.06 -11.49
N HIS A 44 7.04 -1.91 -10.97
CA HIS A 44 8.21 -1.77 -10.10
C HIS A 44 7.89 -1.51 -8.63
N TYR A 45 6.61 -1.40 -8.26
CA TYR A 45 6.19 -1.11 -6.88
C TYR A 45 5.24 -2.19 -6.36
N LEU A 46 5.52 -2.66 -5.14
CA LEU A 46 4.73 -3.70 -4.47
C LEU A 46 4.29 -3.21 -3.08
N CYS A 47 2.97 -3.23 -2.81
CA CYS A 47 2.46 -3.19 -1.45
C CYS A 47 2.64 -4.59 -0.84
N ILE A 48 3.54 -4.71 0.14
CA ILE A 48 3.98 -5.99 0.70
C ILE A 48 2.86 -6.61 1.55
N LYS A 49 2.55 -7.87 1.32
CA LYS A 49 1.59 -8.64 2.10
C LYS A 49 2.29 -9.67 2.97
N ASP A 50 1.70 -9.97 4.12
CA ASP A 50 2.24 -10.83 5.17
C ASP A 50 2.51 -12.28 4.74
N PHE A 51 1.83 -12.81 3.75
CA PHE A 51 2.15 -14.14 3.21
C PHE A 51 3.41 -14.17 2.32
N HIS A 52 3.91 -13.01 1.85
CA HIS A 52 5.20 -12.91 1.16
C HIS A 52 6.33 -12.50 2.12
N LEU A 53 6.01 -11.71 3.14
CA LEU A 53 6.95 -11.30 4.19
C LEU A 53 6.18 -11.18 5.53
N PRO A 54 6.18 -12.24 6.35
CA PRO A 54 5.47 -12.25 7.63
C PRO A 54 5.91 -11.14 8.60
N LEU A 55 5.00 -10.65 9.45
CA LEU A 55 5.27 -9.58 10.41
C LEU A 55 6.38 -9.94 11.41
N ASN A 56 6.56 -11.23 11.69
CA ASN A 56 7.59 -11.75 12.59
C ASN A 56 8.88 -12.17 11.87
N SER A 57 9.07 -11.77 10.59
CA SER A 57 10.28 -12.06 9.84
C SER A 57 11.53 -11.54 10.54
N THR A 58 12.61 -12.30 10.49
CA THR A 58 13.92 -11.85 10.97
C THR A 58 14.53 -10.82 10.04
N ASP A 59 15.52 -10.07 10.51
CA ASP A 59 16.21 -9.08 9.67
C ASP A 59 16.94 -9.75 8.49
N GLU A 60 17.36 -10.99 8.64
CA GLU A 60 17.93 -11.79 7.56
C GLU A 60 16.86 -12.10 6.48
N GLN A 61 15.67 -12.51 6.90
CA GLN A 61 14.55 -12.75 5.97
C GLN A 61 14.11 -11.47 5.25
N ILE A 62 14.10 -10.35 5.97
CA ILE A 62 13.81 -9.03 5.37
C ILE A 62 14.86 -8.66 4.33
N ARG A 63 16.16 -8.85 4.62
CA ARG A 63 17.22 -8.61 3.64
C ARG A 63 17.07 -9.51 2.42
N ALA A 64 16.87 -10.81 2.63
CA ALA A 64 16.68 -11.77 1.52
C ALA A 64 15.46 -11.41 0.65
N PHE A 65 14.37 -10.91 1.25
CA PHE A 65 13.22 -10.39 0.53
C PHE A 65 13.60 -9.19 -0.36
N HIS A 66 14.33 -8.22 0.20
CA HIS A 66 14.78 -7.05 -0.56
C HIS A 66 15.74 -7.41 -1.68
N ASP A 67 16.66 -8.34 -1.46
CA ASP A 67 17.60 -8.81 -2.48
C ASP A 67 16.84 -9.44 -3.67
N LYS A 68 15.83 -10.27 -3.39
CA LYS A 68 14.96 -10.83 -4.41
C LYS A 68 14.18 -9.74 -5.16
N CYS A 69 13.58 -8.80 -4.45
CA CYS A 69 12.88 -7.68 -5.07
C CYS A 69 13.80 -6.86 -5.98
N ALA A 70 15.00 -6.53 -5.51
CA ALA A 70 15.99 -5.77 -6.27
C ALA A 70 16.44 -6.50 -7.55
N ALA A 71 16.60 -7.82 -7.52
CA ALA A 71 16.94 -8.63 -8.70
C ALA A 71 15.89 -8.51 -9.81
N HIS A 72 14.62 -8.25 -9.46
CA HIS A 72 13.51 -8.03 -10.39
C HIS A 72 13.13 -6.55 -10.56
N LYS A 73 13.96 -5.61 -10.07
CA LYS A 73 13.70 -4.15 -10.11
C LYS A 73 12.38 -3.75 -9.44
N VAL A 74 11.97 -4.47 -8.42
CA VAL A 74 10.76 -4.20 -7.63
C VAL A 74 11.16 -3.57 -6.30
N THR A 75 10.39 -2.57 -5.86
CA THR A 75 10.54 -1.92 -4.56
C THR A 75 9.26 -2.09 -3.75
N GLY A 76 9.38 -2.61 -2.52
CA GLY A 76 8.31 -2.55 -1.54
C GLY A 76 8.09 -1.09 -1.11
N TYR A 77 6.90 -0.52 -1.31
CA TYR A 77 6.62 0.88 -0.98
C TYR A 77 5.70 1.03 0.23
N ALA A 78 4.96 -0.01 0.56
CA ALA A 78 4.01 -0.05 1.66
C ALA A 78 3.89 -1.47 2.20
N VAL A 79 3.31 -1.63 3.38
CA VAL A 79 2.91 -2.91 3.95
C VAL A 79 1.40 -2.92 4.21
N GLY A 80 0.74 -4.06 4.00
CA GLY A 80 -0.69 -4.21 4.32
C GLY A 80 -1.55 -4.77 3.19
N PRO A 81 -2.89 -4.74 3.38
CA PRO A 81 -3.58 -4.26 4.56
C PRO A 81 -3.34 -5.15 5.80
N ILE A 82 -3.16 -4.47 6.95
CA ILE A 82 -2.96 -5.11 8.27
C ILE A 82 -4.15 -4.75 9.15
N TYR A 83 -4.83 -5.76 9.70
CA TYR A 83 -5.92 -5.58 10.66
C TYR A 83 -5.34 -5.47 12.07
N MET A 84 -5.82 -4.49 12.86
CA MET A 84 -5.30 -4.20 14.19
C MET A 84 -6.44 -3.99 15.18
N LYS A 85 -6.47 -4.80 16.23
CA LYS A 85 -7.53 -4.84 17.25
C LYS A 85 -7.03 -4.45 18.64
N SER A 86 -5.74 -4.16 18.77
CA SER A 86 -5.12 -3.70 20.03
C SER A 86 -3.93 -2.77 19.74
N GLU A 87 -3.50 -2.04 20.79
CA GLU A 87 -2.31 -1.17 20.71
C GLU A 87 -1.04 -1.98 20.42
N GLU A 88 -0.93 -3.20 20.96
CA GLU A 88 0.22 -4.08 20.71
C GLU A 88 0.28 -4.53 19.24
N GLU A 89 -0.86 -4.71 18.59
CA GLU A 89 -0.90 -5.03 17.16
C GLU A 89 -0.49 -3.83 16.31
N ILE A 90 -0.85 -2.61 16.74
CA ILE A 90 -0.39 -1.37 16.09
C ILE A 90 1.12 -1.23 16.28
N ASP A 91 1.65 -1.40 17.50
CA ASP A 91 3.10 -1.34 17.75
C ASP A 91 3.86 -2.31 16.86
N ARG A 92 3.41 -3.57 16.77
CA ARG A 92 4.01 -4.58 15.90
C ARG A 92 3.98 -4.18 14.43
N ALA A 93 2.89 -3.57 13.95
CA ALA A 93 2.78 -3.14 12.57
C ALA A 93 3.73 -1.99 12.24
N PHE A 94 3.88 -1.01 13.14
CA PHE A 94 4.81 0.10 12.97
C PHE A 94 6.27 -0.35 13.07
N ASP A 95 6.62 -1.20 14.04
CA ASP A 95 7.96 -1.79 14.15
C ASP A 95 8.30 -2.64 12.94
N TYR A 96 7.36 -3.44 12.45
CA TYR A 96 7.53 -4.22 11.24
C TYR A 96 7.81 -3.32 10.02
N ALA A 97 6.97 -2.31 9.79
CA ALA A 97 7.14 -1.38 8.68
C ALA A 97 8.50 -0.66 8.74
N LYS A 98 8.95 -0.26 9.95
CA LYS A 98 10.27 0.34 10.19
C LYS A 98 11.39 -0.64 9.84
N ARG A 99 11.31 -1.89 10.29
CA ARG A 99 12.32 -2.93 9.99
C ARG A 99 12.37 -3.26 8.49
N VAL A 100 11.22 -3.30 7.83
CA VAL A 100 11.10 -3.48 6.38
C VAL A 100 11.60 -2.25 5.60
N GLY A 101 11.73 -1.09 6.25
CA GLY A 101 12.22 0.12 5.61
C GLY A 101 11.18 0.87 4.77
N VAL A 102 9.88 0.66 5.04
CA VAL A 102 8.79 1.39 4.38
C VAL A 102 8.18 2.40 5.34
N LYS A 103 7.65 3.50 4.79
CA LYS A 103 7.02 4.57 5.57
C LYS A 103 5.50 4.68 5.37
N LEU A 104 4.90 3.73 4.69
CA LEU A 104 3.46 3.69 4.45
C LEU A 104 2.90 2.36 4.95
N ILE A 105 1.93 2.45 5.86
CA ILE A 105 1.14 1.32 6.33
C ILE A 105 -0.27 1.45 5.76
N VAL A 106 -0.74 0.42 5.09
CA VAL A 106 -2.15 0.26 4.78
C VAL A 106 -2.77 -0.56 5.89
N GLY A 107 -3.73 -0.01 6.63
CA GLY A 107 -4.21 -0.64 7.85
C GLY A 107 -5.72 -0.55 8.06
N VAL A 108 -6.22 -1.43 8.92
CA VAL A 108 -7.62 -1.49 9.36
C VAL A 108 -7.63 -1.60 10.88
N PRO A 109 -7.40 -0.50 11.62
CA PRO A 109 -7.52 -0.49 13.07
C PRO A 109 -8.99 -0.42 13.47
N ASN A 110 -9.35 -0.93 14.65
CA ASN A 110 -10.62 -0.59 15.24
C ASN A 110 -10.73 0.93 15.45
N TYR A 111 -11.92 1.49 15.38
CA TYR A 111 -12.14 2.95 15.48
C TYR A 111 -11.59 3.55 16.78
N GLU A 112 -11.77 2.88 17.89
CA GLU A 112 -11.27 3.29 19.21
C GLU A 112 -9.75 3.38 19.30
N LEU A 113 -9.02 2.75 18.38
CA LEU A 113 -7.57 2.75 18.32
C LEU A 113 -6.99 3.88 17.43
N LEU A 114 -7.84 4.63 16.72
CA LEU A 114 -7.38 5.71 15.84
C LEU A 114 -6.54 6.79 16.57
N PRO A 115 -6.86 7.21 17.82
CA PRO A 115 -6.00 8.13 18.56
C PRO A 115 -4.60 7.54 18.83
N TYR A 116 -4.50 6.22 19.00
CA TYR A 116 -3.21 5.56 19.17
C TYR A 116 -2.42 5.49 17.86
N VAL A 117 -3.10 5.22 16.74
CA VAL A 117 -2.50 5.30 15.40
C VAL A 117 -1.96 6.71 15.12
N ASP A 118 -2.72 7.76 15.47
CA ASP A 118 -2.31 9.15 15.32
C ASP A 118 -1.01 9.45 16.09
N LYS A 119 -0.92 8.97 17.34
CA LYS A 119 0.30 9.06 18.13
C LYS A 119 1.48 8.38 17.43
N LYS A 120 1.28 7.16 16.92
CA LYS A 120 2.34 6.39 16.26
C LYS A 120 2.78 6.98 14.93
N VAL A 121 1.86 7.52 14.15
CA VAL A 121 2.16 8.25 12.90
C VAL A 121 3.11 9.41 13.18
N LYS A 122 2.88 10.16 14.25
CA LYS A 122 3.74 11.27 14.69
C LYS A 122 5.10 10.78 15.20
N GLU A 123 5.12 9.71 16.00
CA GLU A 123 6.33 9.12 16.60
C GLU A 123 7.29 8.59 15.53
N TYR A 124 6.77 7.88 14.53
CA TYR A 124 7.56 7.21 13.50
C TYR A 124 7.81 8.06 12.25
N ASP A 125 7.12 9.20 12.11
CA ASP A 125 7.08 10.00 10.88
C ASP A 125 6.65 9.17 9.66
N PHE A 126 5.57 8.42 9.81
CA PHE A 126 5.03 7.53 8.81
C PHE A 126 3.72 8.09 8.22
N HIS A 127 3.34 7.57 7.06
CA HIS A 127 2.01 7.71 6.50
C HIS A 127 1.17 6.47 6.84
N TYR A 128 -0.10 6.68 7.02
CA TYR A 128 -1.05 5.62 7.34
C TYR A 128 -2.29 5.76 6.45
N ALA A 129 -2.61 4.72 5.69
CA ALA A 129 -3.77 4.71 4.82
C ALA A 129 -4.81 3.71 5.32
N ILE A 130 -5.97 4.19 5.73
CA ILE A 130 -7.10 3.32 6.11
C ILE A 130 -7.59 2.60 4.87
N HIS A 131 -7.54 1.26 4.90
CA HIS A 131 -8.14 0.45 3.86
C HIS A 131 -9.65 0.41 4.06
N LEU A 132 -10.39 0.95 3.09
CA LEU A 132 -11.85 0.90 3.14
C LEU A 132 -12.40 -0.40 2.55
N HIS A 133 -13.55 -0.80 3.07
CA HIS A 133 -14.29 -1.97 2.63
C HIS A 133 -15.53 -1.53 1.83
N GLY A 134 -16.29 -2.47 1.32
CA GLY A 134 -17.57 -2.16 0.71
C GLY A 134 -18.69 -2.05 1.76
N PRO A 135 -19.89 -1.67 1.33
CA PRO A 135 -21.04 -1.43 2.23
C PRO A 135 -21.49 -2.68 3.01
N ASP A 136 -21.01 -3.85 2.63
CA ASP A 136 -21.32 -5.11 3.30
C ASP A 136 -20.51 -5.30 4.61
N ILE A 137 -19.48 -4.47 4.85
CA ILE A 137 -18.63 -4.52 6.04
C ILE A 137 -18.80 -3.23 6.85
N LYS A 138 -19.08 -3.37 8.15
CA LYS A 138 -19.39 -2.22 9.01
C LYS A 138 -18.17 -1.30 9.28
N THR A 139 -16.96 -1.85 9.26
CA THR A 139 -15.74 -1.09 9.55
C THR A 139 -15.22 -0.47 8.28
N TYR A 140 -15.20 0.85 8.21
CA TYR A 140 -14.76 1.64 7.06
C TYR A 140 -15.48 1.24 5.76
N PRO A 141 -16.82 1.34 5.72
CA PRO A 141 -17.61 0.90 4.57
C PRO A 141 -17.41 1.77 3.32
N ASP A 142 -17.03 3.03 3.50
CA ASP A 142 -16.85 3.99 2.40
C ASP A 142 -15.90 5.16 2.79
N ALA A 143 -15.63 6.03 1.82
CA ALA A 143 -14.72 7.14 2.00
C ALA A 143 -15.27 8.22 2.97
N THR A 144 -16.59 8.38 3.08
CA THR A 144 -17.20 9.33 4.01
C THR A 144 -16.95 8.90 5.45
N ASP A 145 -17.15 7.61 5.74
CA ASP A 145 -16.89 7.05 7.05
C ASP A 145 -15.42 7.20 7.46
N VAL A 146 -14.48 6.88 6.56
CA VAL A 146 -13.05 7.11 6.82
C VAL A 146 -12.76 8.58 7.10
N TRP A 147 -13.31 9.49 6.29
CA TRP A 147 -13.12 10.93 6.46
C TRP A 147 -13.62 11.42 7.81
N GLU A 148 -14.85 11.05 8.20
CA GLU A 148 -15.45 11.48 9.48
C GLU A 148 -14.62 11.02 10.69
N HIS A 149 -13.95 9.88 10.60
CA HIS A 149 -13.12 9.36 11.69
C HIS A 149 -11.66 9.86 11.66
N THR A 150 -11.20 10.43 10.54
CA THR A 150 -9.78 10.82 10.39
C THR A 150 -9.53 12.30 10.17
N LYS A 151 -10.56 13.11 9.86
CA LYS A 151 -10.44 14.53 9.48
C LYS A 151 -9.72 15.41 10.53
N ASP A 152 -9.80 15.04 11.81
CA ASP A 152 -9.21 15.79 12.94
C ASP A 152 -7.88 15.17 13.42
N LEU A 153 -7.39 14.11 12.76
CA LEU A 153 -6.13 13.45 13.06
C LEU A 153 -4.96 14.05 12.25
N ASP A 154 -3.77 13.52 12.46
CA ASP A 154 -2.59 13.94 11.70
C ASP A 154 -2.82 13.79 10.18
N PRO A 155 -2.47 14.81 9.36
CA PRO A 155 -2.73 14.79 7.91
C PRO A 155 -2.00 13.68 7.15
N ARG A 156 -1.07 12.97 7.76
CA ARG A 156 -0.44 11.75 7.20
C ARG A 156 -1.32 10.51 7.33
N ILE A 157 -2.46 10.62 8.04
CA ILE A 157 -3.49 9.59 8.09
C ILE A 157 -4.52 9.92 7.01
N GLY A 158 -4.62 9.06 6.03
CA GLY A 158 -5.55 9.20 4.92
C GLY A 158 -6.26 7.89 4.60
N MET A 159 -6.78 7.77 3.39
CA MET A 159 -7.49 6.58 2.96
C MET A 159 -6.79 5.87 1.80
N CYS A 160 -6.81 4.55 1.83
CA CYS A 160 -6.53 3.68 0.69
C CYS A 160 -7.86 3.42 -0.03
N LEU A 161 -8.12 4.21 -1.07
CA LEU A 161 -9.37 4.14 -1.80
C LEU A 161 -9.42 2.88 -2.68
N ASP A 162 -10.22 1.90 -2.29
CA ASP A 162 -10.50 0.72 -3.09
C ASP A 162 -11.73 0.94 -3.98
N VAL A 163 -11.50 1.22 -5.25
CA VAL A 163 -12.57 1.48 -6.23
C VAL A 163 -13.26 0.20 -6.72
N GLY A 164 -12.66 -0.98 -6.49
CA GLY A 164 -13.22 -2.27 -6.87
C GLY A 164 -14.37 -2.73 -5.95
N ILE A 165 -14.45 -2.21 -4.74
CA ILE A 165 -15.45 -2.56 -3.73
C ILE A 165 -16.80 -1.88 -4.01
N ARG A 166 -16.83 -0.77 -4.72
CA ARG A 166 -18.09 -0.19 -5.16
C ARG A 166 -18.76 -1.13 -6.17
N LYS A 167 -19.83 -1.82 -5.74
CA LYS A 167 -20.83 -2.26 -6.70
C LYS A 167 -21.26 -1.01 -7.47
N ILE A 168 -20.82 -0.89 -8.72
CA ILE A 168 -21.43 0.06 -9.65
C ILE A 168 -22.88 -0.36 -9.68
N GLY A 169 -23.70 0.37 -8.95
CA GLY A 169 -25.14 0.14 -8.94
C GLY A 169 -25.58 0.16 -10.39
N ARG A 170 -26.14 -0.96 -10.84
CA ARG A 170 -26.91 -0.94 -12.09
C ARG A 170 -28.04 0.09 -11.83
N ALA A 171 -27.98 1.19 -12.57
CA ALA A 171 -29.10 2.08 -12.72
C ALA A 171 -30.28 1.31 -13.34
#